data_599f006fbc5a8ff91a028964909bdd0d
#
_entry.id   599f006fbc5a8ff91a028964909bdd0d
#
_cell.length_a   1.000
_cell.length_b   1.000
_cell.length_c   1.000
_cell.angle_alpha   90.00
_cell.angle_beta   90.00
_cell.angle_gamma   90.00
#
_symmetry.space_group_name_H-M   'P 1'
#
loop_
_entity.id
_entity.type
_entity.pdbx_description
1 polymer ?
#
loop_
_entity_poly.entity_id
_entity_poly.type
_entity_poly.pdbx_seq_one_letter_code
_entity_poly.pdbx_strand_id
1 'polypeptide(L)'
;EVADASQFADAGSAALTDKDGTSVISWTGKDGNALTGVSGITRVFGKASIVTTKDDLQVIKGIGPFIEEKLNALGITTYRQIANMNAKLEEQVNKAIEFFPGRVKRDQWANQAKILLGEDVKLDEKALKQAEELERIAKKAEKIDFATLGVASASEKDDLKSIKGIGPFIEEKLN
;
A
#
# COMPACT_ATOMS: atom_id res chain seq x y z
N GLU A 1 5.82 28.59 3.38
CA GLU A 1 4.94 29.14 2.32
C GLU A 1 4.84 28.17 1.16
N VAL A 2 3.68 28.11 0.55
CA VAL A 2 3.41 27.41 -0.72
C VAL A 2 3.10 28.44 -1.80
N ALA A 3 3.25 28.08 -3.07
CA ALA A 3 3.01 29.02 -4.17
C ALA A 3 1.53 29.46 -4.24
N ASP A 4 0.64 28.54 -3.94
CA ASP A 4 -0.81 28.77 -3.88
C ASP A 4 -1.44 27.87 -2.82
N ALA A 5 -1.94 28.46 -1.73
CA ALA A 5 -2.60 27.75 -0.65
C ALA A 5 -4.11 27.58 -0.85
N SER A 6 -4.69 28.15 -1.91
CA SER A 6 -6.14 28.05 -2.19
C SER A 6 -6.60 26.62 -2.44
N GLN A 7 -5.69 25.78 -2.91
CA GLN A 7 -5.95 24.36 -3.22
C GLN A 7 -5.96 23.45 -1.98
N PHE A 8 -5.57 23.98 -0.81
CA PHE A 8 -5.50 23.20 0.43
C PHE A 8 -6.68 23.55 1.33
N ALA A 9 -7.22 22.55 2.03
CA ALA A 9 -8.17 22.78 3.12
C ALA A 9 -7.52 23.60 4.25
N ASP A 10 -8.32 24.14 5.17
CA ASP A 10 -7.80 24.91 6.32
C ASP A 10 -6.94 24.07 7.25
N ALA A 11 -7.21 22.76 7.33
CA ALA A 11 -6.36 21.79 8.01
C ALA A 11 -6.25 20.53 7.16
N GLY A 12 -5.15 19.79 7.26
CA GLY A 12 -4.98 18.58 6.45
C GLY A 12 -3.58 18.00 6.51
N SER A 13 -3.33 17.08 5.57
CA SER A 13 -2.03 16.44 5.38
C SER A 13 -1.61 16.45 3.92
N ALA A 14 -0.32 16.52 3.68
CA ALA A 14 0.27 16.47 2.33
C ALA A 14 1.64 15.80 2.35
N ALA A 15 2.08 15.36 1.18
CA ALA A 15 3.45 14.97 0.94
C ALA A 15 4.28 16.19 0.54
N LEU A 16 5.39 16.41 1.20
CA LEU A 16 6.40 17.39 0.84
C LEU A 16 7.60 16.64 0.26
N THR A 17 7.85 16.82 -1.02
CA THR A 17 8.83 16.02 -1.80
C THR A 17 9.86 16.92 -2.47
N ASP A 18 11.10 16.51 -2.44
CA ASP A 18 12.19 17.06 -3.26
C ASP A 18 13.10 15.92 -3.78
N LYS A 19 14.25 16.28 -4.38
CA LYS A 19 15.22 15.33 -4.94
C LYS A 19 15.78 14.32 -3.92
N ASP A 20 15.74 14.65 -2.64
CA ASP A 20 16.35 13.87 -1.55
C ASP A 20 15.32 13.02 -0.80
N GLY A 21 14.03 13.11 -1.15
CA GLY A 21 12.96 12.26 -0.62
C GLY A 21 11.67 13.00 -0.25
N THR A 22 10.81 12.30 0.49
CA THR A 22 9.46 12.74 0.87
C THR A 22 9.31 12.73 2.39
N SER A 23 8.62 13.75 2.93
CA SER A 23 8.06 13.75 4.30
C SER A 23 6.56 13.98 4.22
N VAL A 24 5.81 13.30 5.06
CA VAL A 24 4.38 13.60 5.25
C VAL A 24 4.27 14.70 6.29
N ILE A 25 3.62 15.80 5.92
CA ILE A 25 3.38 16.94 6.78
C ILE A 25 1.88 17.05 7.08
N SER A 26 1.55 17.60 8.23
CA SER A 26 0.19 18.00 8.58
C SER A 26 0.18 19.47 9.00
N TRP A 27 -0.94 20.16 8.78
CA TRP A 27 -1.13 21.55 9.20
C TRP A 27 -2.50 21.74 9.83
N THR A 28 -2.63 22.77 10.66
CA THR A 28 -3.87 23.06 11.40
C THR A 28 -4.52 24.39 11.02
N GLY A 29 -3.92 25.15 10.09
CA GLY A 29 -4.47 26.41 9.62
C GLY A 29 -3.75 26.94 8.39
N LYS A 30 -4.27 28.03 7.84
CA LYS A 30 -3.68 28.79 6.72
C LYS A 30 -3.64 30.29 7.05
N ASP A 31 -2.62 30.98 6.55
CA ASP A 31 -2.51 32.44 6.55
C ASP A 31 -1.92 32.87 5.20
N GLY A 32 -2.76 33.43 4.34
CA GLY A 32 -2.40 33.71 2.96
C GLY A 32 -1.89 32.42 2.25
N ASN A 33 -0.66 32.46 1.74
CA ASN A 33 0.01 31.31 1.12
C ASN A 33 0.88 30.52 2.11
N ALA A 34 0.64 30.63 3.41
CA ALA A 34 1.34 29.85 4.42
C ALA A 34 0.42 28.81 5.05
N LEU A 35 0.88 27.56 5.13
CA LEU A 35 0.29 26.54 5.98
C LEU A 35 0.83 26.75 7.40
N THR A 36 -0.05 26.83 8.38
CA THR A 36 0.30 27.13 9.79
C THR A 36 0.10 25.91 10.68
N GLY A 37 0.81 25.85 11.82
CA GLY A 37 0.78 24.70 12.72
C GLY A 37 1.31 23.43 12.04
N VAL A 38 2.34 23.57 11.19
CA VAL A 38 2.90 22.46 10.42
C VAL A 38 3.70 21.53 11.31
N SER A 39 3.46 20.23 11.17
CA SER A 39 4.19 19.14 11.83
C SER A 39 4.63 18.08 10.81
N GLY A 40 5.50 17.15 11.23
CA GLY A 40 5.98 16.06 10.34
C GLY A 40 7.15 16.47 9.44
N ILE A 41 7.70 17.67 9.56
CA ILE A 41 8.93 18.06 8.83
C ILE A 41 10.12 17.37 9.51
N THR A 42 10.74 16.42 8.82
CA THR A 42 11.84 15.61 9.35
C THR A 42 13.22 16.08 8.90
N ARG A 43 13.28 16.99 7.91
CA ARG A 43 14.52 17.55 7.34
C ARG A 43 14.27 18.91 6.68
N VAL A 44 15.33 19.55 6.24
CA VAL A 44 15.24 20.80 5.46
C VAL A 44 14.87 20.47 4.02
N PHE A 45 13.88 21.14 3.48
CA PHE A 45 13.42 21.04 2.09
C PHE A 45 13.83 22.28 1.29
N GLY A 46 14.19 22.07 0.03
CA GLY A 46 14.54 23.16 -0.89
C GLY A 46 13.31 23.97 -1.33
N LYS A 47 13.55 25.17 -1.85
CA LYS A 47 12.49 26.07 -2.36
C LYS A 47 11.67 25.48 -3.53
N ALA A 48 12.21 24.49 -4.24
CA ALA A 48 11.53 23.81 -5.34
C ALA A 48 10.83 22.52 -4.90
N SER A 49 10.64 22.31 -3.60
CA SER A 49 9.93 21.14 -3.09
C SER A 49 8.45 21.19 -3.49
N ILE A 50 7.91 20.05 -3.86
CA ILE A 50 6.51 19.91 -4.29
C ILE A 50 5.68 19.49 -3.07
N VAL A 51 4.58 20.20 -2.83
CA VAL A 51 3.56 19.82 -1.84
C VAL A 51 2.40 19.19 -2.60
N THR A 52 2.13 17.93 -2.32
CA THR A 52 1.03 17.17 -2.96
C THR A 52 0.04 16.73 -1.89
N THR A 53 -1.25 17.00 -2.10
CA THR A 53 -2.30 16.50 -1.19
C THR A 53 -2.19 14.99 -1.05
N LYS A 54 -2.38 14.52 0.18
CA LYS A 54 -2.36 13.10 0.50
C LYS A 54 -3.77 12.55 0.45
N ASP A 55 -3.95 11.44 -0.26
CA ASP A 55 -5.19 10.66 -0.22
C ASP A 55 -5.15 9.68 0.95
N ASP A 56 -6.33 9.29 1.46
CA ASP A 56 -6.48 8.18 2.41
C ASP A 56 -6.34 6.85 1.65
N LEU A 57 -5.13 6.31 1.62
CA LEU A 57 -4.86 5.07 0.89
C LEU A 57 -5.54 3.85 1.51
N GLN A 58 -6.01 3.92 2.77
CA GLN A 58 -6.69 2.82 3.45
C GLN A 58 -8.09 2.53 2.86
N VAL A 59 -8.62 3.43 2.04
CA VAL A 59 -9.84 3.18 1.24
C VAL A 59 -9.61 2.08 0.20
N ILE A 60 -8.37 1.89 -0.25
CA ILE A 60 -8.00 0.79 -1.14
C ILE A 60 -7.93 -0.50 -0.32
N LYS A 61 -8.77 -1.47 -0.66
CA LYS A 61 -8.82 -2.76 0.00
C LYS A 61 -7.47 -3.47 -0.09
N GLY A 62 -6.96 -3.91 1.05
CA GLY A 62 -5.62 -4.49 1.15
C GLY A 62 -4.55 -3.50 1.63
N ILE A 63 -4.86 -2.21 1.74
CA ILE A 63 -3.98 -1.21 2.34
C ILE A 63 -4.53 -0.87 3.73
N GLY A 64 -3.84 -1.36 4.76
CA GLY A 64 -4.09 -0.95 6.14
C GLY A 64 -3.09 0.11 6.59
N PRO A 65 -3.20 0.62 7.84
CA PRO A 65 -2.34 1.69 8.36
C PRO A 65 -0.86 1.43 8.19
N PHE A 66 -0.41 0.21 8.47
CA PHE A 66 1.00 -0.20 8.33
C PHE A 66 1.50 -0.16 6.88
N ILE A 67 0.67 -0.61 5.92
CA ILE A 67 1.01 -0.57 4.49
C ILE A 67 1.02 0.87 3.98
N GLU A 68 0.03 1.66 4.39
CA GLU A 68 -0.02 3.08 4.05
C GLU A 68 1.23 3.83 4.53
N GLU A 69 1.70 3.57 5.76
CA GLU A 69 2.92 4.16 6.29
C GLU A 69 4.14 3.82 5.41
N LYS A 70 4.29 2.56 5.02
CA LYS A 70 5.36 2.14 4.12
C LYS A 70 5.26 2.77 2.73
N LEU A 71 4.06 2.85 2.15
CA LEU A 71 3.83 3.53 0.87
C LEU A 71 4.19 5.02 0.97
N ASN A 72 3.77 5.68 2.04
CA ASN A 72 4.11 7.08 2.29
C ASN A 72 5.62 7.28 2.42
N ALA A 73 6.34 6.38 3.09
CA ALA A 73 7.80 6.41 3.18
C ALA A 73 8.49 6.25 1.81
N LEU A 74 7.85 5.56 0.86
CA LEU A 74 8.29 5.46 -0.53
C LEU A 74 7.87 6.67 -1.39
N GLY A 75 7.16 7.65 -0.83
CA GLY A 75 6.63 8.80 -1.56
C GLY A 75 5.34 8.50 -2.34
N ILE A 76 4.69 7.38 -2.07
CA ILE A 76 3.41 7.00 -2.68
C ILE A 76 2.30 7.43 -1.72
N THR A 77 1.61 8.53 -2.05
CA THR A 77 0.67 9.21 -1.15
C THR A 77 -0.68 9.50 -1.79
N THR A 78 -0.85 9.19 -3.09
CA THR A 78 -2.07 9.51 -3.83
C THR A 78 -2.61 8.32 -4.62
N TYR A 79 -3.94 8.29 -4.82
CA TYR A 79 -4.58 7.31 -5.70
C TYR A 79 -4.02 7.37 -7.11
N ARG A 80 -3.68 8.56 -7.62
CA ARG A 80 -3.12 8.70 -8.97
C ARG A 80 -1.78 8.00 -9.12
N GLN A 81 -0.91 8.05 -8.12
CA GLN A 81 0.36 7.32 -8.14
C GLN A 81 0.12 5.81 -8.17
N ILE A 82 -0.83 5.31 -7.38
CA ILE A 82 -1.19 3.88 -7.36
C ILE A 82 -1.84 3.47 -8.68
N ALA A 83 -2.77 4.27 -9.22
CA ALA A 83 -3.45 4.01 -10.49
C ALA A 83 -2.48 3.92 -11.68
N ASN A 84 -1.37 4.65 -11.64
CA ASN A 84 -0.35 4.68 -12.68
C ASN A 84 0.67 3.52 -12.57
N MET A 85 0.56 2.63 -11.57
CA MET A 85 1.44 1.49 -11.47
C MET A 85 1.21 0.52 -12.62
N ASN A 86 2.29 0.17 -13.30
CA ASN A 86 2.34 -0.96 -14.22
C ASN A 86 2.84 -2.21 -13.50
N ALA A 87 2.75 -3.38 -14.14
CA ALA A 87 3.13 -4.66 -13.53
C ALA A 87 4.56 -4.68 -12.94
N LYS A 88 5.51 -3.96 -13.57
CA LYS A 88 6.89 -3.84 -13.08
C LYS A 88 6.96 -3.02 -11.80
N LEU A 89 6.23 -1.88 -11.75
CA LEU A 89 6.17 -1.02 -10.57
C LEU A 89 5.42 -1.70 -9.42
N GLU A 90 4.33 -2.42 -9.71
CA GLU A 90 3.62 -3.23 -8.71
C GLU A 90 4.55 -4.23 -8.02
N GLU A 91 5.40 -4.92 -8.80
CA GLU A 91 6.38 -5.87 -8.25
C GLU A 91 7.46 -5.16 -7.43
N GLN A 92 7.97 -4.01 -7.91
CA GLN A 92 8.97 -3.22 -7.19
C GLN A 92 8.43 -2.67 -5.87
N VAL A 93 7.21 -2.13 -5.87
CA VAL A 93 6.53 -1.65 -4.67
C VAL A 93 6.31 -2.80 -3.70
N ASN A 94 5.81 -3.94 -4.19
CA ASN A 94 5.58 -5.11 -3.36
C ASN A 94 6.86 -5.60 -2.64
N LYS A 95 8.01 -5.57 -3.35
CA LYS A 95 9.32 -5.90 -2.74
C LYS A 95 9.75 -4.83 -1.73
N ALA A 96 9.56 -3.55 -2.05
CA ALA A 96 10.00 -2.44 -1.22
C ALA A 96 9.24 -2.34 0.11
N ILE A 97 7.95 -2.67 0.12
CA ILE A 97 7.14 -2.71 1.35
C ILE A 97 7.40 -3.97 2.20
N GLU A 98 8.22 -4.91 1.71
CA GLU A 98 8.57 -6.16 2.42
C GLU A 98 7.34 -6.91 2.94
N PHE A 99 6.33 -7.02 2.11
CA PHE A 99 5.08 -7.69 2.47
C PHE A 99 4.87 -8.92 1.57
N PHE A 100 3.79 -9.69 1.82
CA PHE A 100 3.54 -10.94 1.10
C PHE A 100 3.69 -10.78 -0.42
N PRO A 101 4.45 -11.65 -1.11
CA PRO A 101 4.71 -11.54 -2.53
C PRO A 101 3.42 -11.44 -3.37
N GLY A 102 3.42 -10.54 -4.35
CA GLY A 102 2.32 -10.38 -5.31
C GLY A 102 1.05 -9.69 -4.78
N ARG A 103 1.05 -9.18 -3.55
CA ARG A 103 -0.14 -8.57 -2.92
C ARG A 103 -0.68 -7.37 -3.70
N VAL A 104 0.19 -6.48 -4.17
CA VAL A 104 -0.22 -5.27 -4.92
C VAL A 104 -1.06 -5.65 -6.14
N LYS A 105 -0.60 -6.64 -6.92
CA LYS A 105 -1.29 -7.16 -8.09
C LYS A 105 -2.53 -7.96 -7.71
N ARG A 106 -2.41 -8.87 -6.75
CA ARG A 106 -3.49 -9.76 -6.29
C ARG A 106 -4.70 -8.96 -5.82
N ASP A 107 -4.47 -7.94 -4.99
CA ASP A 107 -5.52 -7.10 -4.43
C ASP A 107 -5.94 -5.98 -5.41
N GLN A 108 -5.36 -5.94 -6.61
CA GLN A 108 -5.71 -5.03 -7.70
C GLN A 108 -5.68 -3.54 -7.30
N TRP A 109 -4.67 -3.12 -6.54
CA TRP A 109 -4.59 -1.75 -6.00
C TRP A 109 -4.66 -0.70 -7.11
N ALA A 110 -3.99 -0.90 -8.24
CA ALA A 110 -4.05 0.04 -9.37
C ALA A 110 -5.46 0.19 -9.92
N ASN A 111 -6.21 -0.91 -10.08
CA ASN A 111 -7.58 -0.88 -10.56
C ASN A 111 -8.53 -0.22 -9.56
N GLN A 112 -8.37 -0.51 -8.26
CA GLN A 112 -9.15 0.14 -7.20
C GLN A 112 -8.89 1.65 -7.18
N ALA A 113 -7.63 2.08 -7.30
CA ALA A 113 -7.26 3.49 -7.35
C ALA A 113 -7.85 4.20 -8.58
N LYS A 114 -7.89 3.55 -9.75
CA LYS A 114 -8.56 4.08 -10.95
C LYS A 114 -10.05 4.32 -10.73
N ILE A 115 -10.73 3.38 -10.08
CA ILE A 115 -12.16 3.53 -9.72
C ILE A 115 -12.36 4.73 -8.79
N LEU A 116 -11.50 4.89 -7.78
CA LEU A 116 -11.54 6.05 -6.87
C LEU A 116 -11.33 7.39 -7.60
N LEU A 117 -10.61 7.37 -8.72
CA LEU A 117 -10.43 8.52 -9.60
C LEU A 117 -11.57 8.71 -10.63
N GLY A 118 -12.61 7.88 -10.59
CA GLY A 118 -13.77 7.94 -11.48
C GLY A 118 -13.58 7.25 -12.84
N GLU A 119 -12.55 6.40 -12.98
CA GLU A 119 -12.35 5.62 -14.20
C GLU A 119 -13.25 4.37 -14.21
N ASP A 120 -13.83 4.03 -15.37
CA ASP A 120 -14.65 2.82 -15.54
C ASP A 120 -13.77 1.58 -15.71
N VAL A 121 -13.36 1.00 -14.59
CA VAL A 121 -12.53 -0.21 -14.52
C VAL A 121 -13.29 -1.30 -13.76
N LYS A 122 -13.31 -2.51 -14.31
CA LYS A 122 -13.91 -3.68 -13.64
C LYS A 122 -12.87 -4.38 -12.76
N LEU A 123 -13.25 -4.66 -11.53
CA LEU A 123 -12.46 -5.50 -10.63
C LEU A 123 -12.78 -6.98 -10.87
N ASP A 124 -11.78 -7.82 -10.75
CA ASP A 124 -11.99 -9.26 -10.63
C ASP A 124 -12.40 -9.59 -9.19
N GLU A 125 -13.72 -9.62 -8.95
CA GLU A 125 -14.27 -9.91 -7.63
C GLU A 125 -13.91 -11.30 -7.10
N LYS A 126 -13.70 -12.27 -7.99
CA LYS A 126 -13.29 -13.61 -7.58
C LYS A 126 -11.88 -13.60 -7.02
N ALA A 127 -10.96 -12.90 -7.71
CA ALA A 127 -9.59 -12.73 -7.23
C ALA A 127 -9.55 -11.97 -5.90
N LEU A 128 -10.37 -10.91 -5.73
CA LEU A 128 -10.45 -10.17 -4.47
C LEU A 128 -10.97 -11.02 -3.31
N LYS A 129 -12.00 -11.84 -3.52
CA LYS A 129 -12.51 -12.76 -2.48
C LYS A 129 -11.47 -13.80 -2.07
N GLN A 130 -10.73 -14.35 -3.03
CA GLN A 130 -9.62 -15.28 -2.73
C GLN A 130 -8.51 -14.58 -1.93
N ALA A 131 -8.18 -13.34 -2.29
CA ALA A 131 -7.19 -12.54 -1.57
C ALA A 131 -7.60 -12.30 -0.09
N GLU A 132 -8.87 -11.97 0.16
CA GLU A 132 -9.40 -11.81 1.51
C GLU A 132 -9.33 -13.08 2.33
N GLU A 133 -9.65 -14.21 1.71
CA GLU A 133 -9.59 -15.50 2.40
C GLU A 133 -8.16 -15.87 2.78
N LEU A 134 -7.20 -15.66 1.86
CA LEU A 134 -5.77 -15.88 2.14
C LEU A 134 -5.26 -14.95 3.25
N GLU A 135 -5.69 -13.69 3.27
CA GLU A 135 -5.33 -12.77 4.35
C GLU A 135 -5.88 -13.22 5.71
N ARG A 136 -7.12 -13.72 5.74
CA ARG A 136 -7.68 -14.28 6.97
C ARG A 136 -6.91 -15.49 7.48
N ILE A 137 -6.39 -16.32 6.56
CA ILE A 137 -5.55 -17.47 6.91
C ILE A 137 -4.19 -16.99 7.43
N ALA A 138 -3.55 -16.04 6.75
CA ALA A 138 -2.28 -15.48 7.18
C ALA A 138 -2.36 -14.89 8.60
N LYS A 139 -3.41 -14.13 8.91
CA LYS A 139 -3.65 -13.62 10.27
C LYS A 139 -3.85 -14.72 11.33
N LYS A 140 -4.41 -15.86 10.94
CA LYS A 140 -4.52 -17.03 11.84
C LYS A 140 -3.18 -17.73 11.99
N ALA A 141 -2.40 -17.78 10.92
CA ALA A 141 -1.08 -18.39 10.90
C ALA A 141 -0.10 -17.69 11.86
N GLU A 142 -0.21 -16.37 12.06
CA GLU A 142 0.60 -15.62 13.04
C GLU A 142 0.55 -16.20 14.47
N LYS A 143 -0.51 -16.98 14.79
CA LYS A 143 -0.70 -17.61 16.10
C LYS A 143 -0.18 -19.05 16.17
N ILE A 144 0.34 -19.58 15.06
CA ILE A 144 0.84 -20.95 14.99
C ILE A 144 2.34 -20.92 15.20
N ASP A 145 2.83 -21.76 16.12
CA ASP A 145 4.27 -21.97 16.31
C ASP A 145 4.82 -22.84 15.17
N PHE A 146 5.29 -22.20 14.12
CA PHE A 146 5.91 -22.86 12.97
C PHE A 146 7.31 -23.39 13.26
N ALA A 147 7.93 -23.01 14.38
CA ALA A 147 9.28 -23.47 14.71
C ALA A 147 9.36 -24.98 14.87
N THR A 148 8.25 -25.61 15.28
CA THR A 148 8.14 -27.05 15.42
C THR A 148 7.92 -27.80 14.10
N LEU A 149 7.51 -27.11 13.03
CA LEU A 149 7.24 -27.72 11.72
C LEU A 149 8.49 -27.89 10.87
N GLY A 150 9.59 -27.25 11.23
CA GLY A 150 10.81 -27.18 10.41
C GLY A 150 10.69 -26.14 9.30
N VAL A 151 11.78 -25.96 8.57
CA VAL A 151 11.88 -25.02 7.44
C VAL A 151 12.13 -25.83 6.17
N ALA A 152 11.25 -25.66 5.19
CA ALA A 152 11.42 -26.23 3.87
C ALA A 152 11.84 -25.17 2.85
N SER A 153 12.66 -25.54 1.88
CA SER A 153 13.00 -24.66 0.75
C SER A 153 11.97 -24.78 -0.37
N ALA A 154 11.90 -23.79 -1.25
CA ALA A 154 10.99 -23.82 -2.40
C ALA A 154 11.23 -25.02 -3.35
N SER A 155 12.43 -25.61 -3.30
CA SER A 155 12.81 -26.81 -4.07
C SER A 155 12.30 -28.12 -3.45
N GLU A 156 11.83 -28.09 -2.20
CA GLU A 156 11.34 -29.24 -1.44
C GLU A 156 9.80 -29.30 -1.39
N LYS A 157 9.16 -28.66 -2.35
CA LYS A 157 7.70 -28.62 -2.40
C LYS A 157 7.12 -29.98 -2.81
N ASP A 158 6.38 -30.58 -1.90
CA ASP A 158 5.68 -31.83 -2.10
C ASP A 158 4.28 -31.65 -2.71
N ASP A 159 3.78 -32.67 -3.40
CA ASP A 159 2.38 -32.74 -3.81
C ASP A 159 1.52 -33.16 -2.60
N LEU A 160 1.02 -32.19 -1.86
CA LEU A 160 0.22 -32.42 -0.65
C LEU A 160 -1.11 -33.11 -0.93
N LYS A 161 -1.59 -33.12 -2.19
CA LYS A 161 -2.82 -33.83 -2.60
C LYS A 161 -2.70 -35.31 -2.46
N SER A 162 -1.49 -35.87 -2.37
CA SER A 162 -1.25 -37.28 -2.07
C SER A 162 -1.72 -37.65 -0.66
N ILE A 163 -1.89 -36.67 0.24
CA ILE A 163 -2.41 -36.89 1.59
C ILE A 163 -3.94 -36.95 1.52
N LYS A 164 -4.53 -38.02 2.02
CA LYS A 164 -6.00 -38.20 2.04
C LYS A 164 -6.66 -37.04 2.83
N GLY A 165 -7.54 -36.31 2.16
CA GLY A 165 -8.25 -35.16 2.73
C GLY A 165 -7.68 -33.81 2.31
N ILE A 166 -6.50 -33.76 1.69
CA ILE A 166 -5.96 -32.54 1.10
C ILE A 166 -6.32 -32.52 -0.39
N GLY A 167 -7.28 -31.69 -0.74
CA GLY A 167 -7.61 -31.37 -2.12
C GLY A 167 -6.83 -30.15 -2.63
N PRO A 168 -6.96 -29.82 -3.95
CA PRO A 168 -6.25 -28.66 -4.55
C PRO A 168 -6.46 -27.34 -3.79
N PHE A 169 -7.65 -27.13 -3.28
CA PHE A 169 -8.01 -25.94 -2.50
C PHE A 169 -7.27 -25.86 -1.16
N ILE A 170 -7.10 -26.99 -0.47
CA ILE A 170 -6.38 -27.02 0.82
C ILE A 170 -4.88 -26.91 0.56
N GLU A 171 -4.36 -27.59 -0.45
CA GLU A 171 -2.95 -27.49 -0.83
C GLU A 171 -2.55 -26.04 -1.15
N GLU A 172 -3.38 -25.32 -1.94
CA GLU A 172 -3.15 -23.91 -2.26
C GLU A 172 -3.05 -23.01 -1.02
N LYS A 173 -3.74 -23.38 0.06
CA LYS A 173 -3.72 -22.65 1.32
C LYS A 173 -2.55 -23.00 2.24
N LEU A 174 -1.97 -24.17 2.07
CA LEU A 174 -0.84 -24.67 2.86
C LEU A 174 0.51 -24.26 2.24
N ASN A 175 0.55 -24.03 0.94
CA ASN A 175 1.71 -23.56 0.18
C ASN A 175 1.74 -22.04 0.08
#